data_143c053551ee65f050b4c37ccf5a8c5c
#
_entry.id   143c053551ee65f050b4c37ccf5a8c5c
#
_cell.length_a   1.000
_cell.length_b   1.000
_cell.length_c   1.000
_cell.angle_alpha   90.00
_cell.angle_beta   90.00
_cell.angle_gamma   90.00
#
_symmetry.space_group_name_H-M   'P 1'
#
loop_
_entity.id
_entity.type
_entity.pdbx_description
1 polymer ?
#
loop_
_entity_poly.entity_id
_entity_poly.type
_entity_poly.pdbx_seq_one_letter_code
_entity_poly.pdbx_strand_id
1 'polypeptide(L)'
;LGDIAFPFKWREGFNAAPSTIFESNFTHKHNIALNSSFQILSKPSGVGPFYIMMTGEGTPLEYFDTTNNVYTAYLHSGCTGPKTEGSWRIPHTTRVLTPGEKVNYSFLLTSVSRYEDIRNAIYTNGLLDVRTAPGYTIPSDLSVRVAIRLKGTIQSLVAEHPQQTEIKQLGRSPDGRYLYDIRFHKLGENIIWVNYNHGEKSFLEFFSTEPLDVLIKKRSSFIVNKQQHKAPGKWWDGLYSVYDMKYGKLRGPEDTDGFNGWWEYVWGCDDPILSKAPFVAAKNVVY
;
A
#
# COMPACT_ATOMS: atom_id res chain seq x y z
N LEU A 1 -18.86 21.44 5.74
CA LEU A 1 -17.79 21.34 4.77
C LEU A 1 -17.63 19.88 4.35
N GLY A 2 -17.90 19.59 3.07
CA GLY A 2 -17.83 18.23 2.56
C GLY A 2 -16.39 17.76 2.34
N ASP A 3 -15.56 18.64 1.79
CA ASP A 3 -14.13 18.40 1.64
C ASP A 3 -13.33 19.51 2.32
N ILE A 4 -12.21 19.16 2.91
CA ILE A 4 -11.15 20.06 3.34
C ILE A 4 -9.84 19.49 2.81
N ALA A 5 -9.22 20.20 1.88
CA ALA A 5 -8.05 19.71 1.19
C ALA A 5 -6.99 20.80 0.99
N PHE A 6 -5.73 20.39 0.96
CA PHE A 6 -4.59 21.27 0.71
C PHE A 6 -3.79 20.79 -0.51
N PRO A 7 -3.67 21.61 -1.55
CA PRO A 7 -2.83 21.29 -2.70
C PRO A 7 -1.36 21.58 -2.40
N PHE A 8 -0.51 20.61 -2.70
CA PHE A 8 0.94 20.74 -2.66
C PHE A 8 1.50 20.57 -4.06
N LYS A 9 2.29 21.51 -4.53
CA LYS A 9 2.98 21.36 -5.81
C LYS A 9 4.38 20.81 -5.59
N TRP A 10 4.54 19.54 -5.89
CA TRP A 10 5.85 18.90 -5.99
C TRP A 10 6.23 18.79 -7.46
N ARG A 11 7.49 18.99 -7.79
CA ARG A 11 7.96 18.70 -9.12
C ARG A 11 8.23 17.20 -9.24
N GLU A 12 7.23 16.47 -9.68
CA GLU A 12 7.35 15.06 -10.03
C GLU A 12 7.62 14.94 -11.52
N GLY A 13 8.51 14.04 -11.91
CA GLY A 13 8.75 13.83 -13.32
C GLY A 13 9.35 12.47 -13.59
N PHE A 14 8.50 11.55 -14.01
CA PHE A 14 8.94 10.32 -14.63
C PHE A 14 9.10 10.42 -16.15
N ASN A 15 8.63 11.50 -16.78
CA ASN A 15 8.55 11.67 -18.23
C ASN A 15 9.59 12.63 -18.83
N ALA A 16 10.56 13.09 -18.05
CA ALA A 16 11.63 13.95 -18.56
C ALA A 16 12.84 13.11 -18.99
N ALA A 17 13.71 13.71 -19.80
CA ALA A 17 14.95 13.04 -20.24
C ALA A 17 15.77 12.52 -19.04
N PRO A 18 16.35 11.31 -19.13
CA PRO A 18 17.02 10.65 -18.00
C PRO A 18 18.04 11.50 -17.26
N SER A 19 18.81 12.32 -17.96
CA SER A 19 19.85 13.17 -17.37
C SER A 19 19.34 14.30 -16.48
N THR A 20 18.06 14.69 -16.60
CA THR A 20 17.47 15.77 -15.80
C THR A 20 16.57 15.25 -14.68
N ILE A 21 16.12 14.00 -14.75
CA ILE A 21 15.19 13.39 -13.79
C ILE A 21 15.85 13.22 -12.43
N PHE A 22 17.06 12.68 -12.39
CA PHE A 22 17.71 12.30 -11.13
C PHE A 22 18.14 13.50 -10.28
N GLU A 23 18.34 14.65 -10.86
CA GLU A 23 18.82 15.85 -10.14
C GLU A 23 17.71 16.83 -9.79
N SER A 24 16.67 16.93 -10.61
CA SER A 24 15.66 17.98 -10.51
C SER A 24 14.30 17.52 -10.04
N ASN A 25 14.04 16.22 -10.02
CA ASN A 25 12.73 15.66 -9.67
C ASN A 25 12.76 14.95 -8.33
N PHE A 26 11.59 14.90 -7.70
CA PHE A 26 11.37 14.15 -6.47
C PHE A 26 10.38 13.01 -6.72
N THR A 27 10.65 11.87 -6.11
CA THR A 27 9.66 10.82 -5.91
C THR A 27 9.05 10.99 -4.53
N HIS A 28 7.78 10.64 -4.39
CA HIS A 28 7.15 10.64 -3.08
C HIS A 28 6.69 9.24 -2.68
N LYS A 29 6.74 8.99 -1.37
CA LYS A 29 6.12 7.85 -0.73
C LYS A 29 5.20 8.39 0.35
N HIS A 30 3.98 7.88 0.41
CA HIS A 30 3.02 8.36 1.39
C HIS A 30 2.46 7.22 2.23
N ASN A 31 2.05 7.57 3.44
CA ASN A 31 1.26 6.75 4.33
C ASN A 31 0.02 7.56 4.71
N ILE A 32 -1.11 7.22 4.15
CA ILE A 32 -2.39 7.84 4.47
C ILE A 32 -3.05 6.99 5.54
N ALA A 33 -3.00 7.45 6.78
CA ALA A 33 -3.41 6.69 7.95
C ALA A 33 -4.00 7.59 9.04
N LEU A 34 -4.90 8.47 8.65
CA LEU A 34 -5.57 9.45 9.53
C LEU A 34 -4.56 10.32 10.28
N ASN A 35 -4.61 10.33 11.63
CA ASN A 35 -3.76 11.19 12.47
C ASN A 35 -2.27 10.80 12.45
N SER A 36 -1.89 9.64 11.88
CA SER A 36 -0.49 9.25 11.73
C SER A 36 -0.06 9.19 10.27
N SER A 37 -0.49 10.17 9.50
CA SER A 37 -0.17 10.26 8.07
C SER A 37 1.11 11.04 7.83
N PHE A 38 1.88 10.60 6.84
CA PHE A 38 3.08 11.29 6.42
C PHE A 38 3.38 11.06 4.93
N GLN A 39 4.15 11.96 4.36
CA GLN A 39 4.69 11.84 3.01
C GLN A 39 6.20 12.07 3.06
N ILE A 40 6.94 11.23 2.36
CA ILE A 40 8.39 11.34 2.22
C ILE A 40 8.69 11.71 0.77
N LEU A 41 9.46 12.78 0.59
CA LEU A 41 9.96 13.23 -0.69
C LEU A 41 11.46 12.94 -0.74
N SER A 42 11.89 12.29 -1.80
CA SER A 42 13.30 11.96 -2.01
C SER A 42 13.69 12.12 -3.47
N LYS A 43 14.97 12.33 -3.72
CA LYS A 43 15.49 12.19 -5.08
C LYS A 43 15.36 10.74 -5.54
N PRO A 44 15.15 10.48 -6.85
CA PRO A 44 15.13 9.13 -7.41
C PRO A 44 16.39 8.32 -7.10
N SER A 45 17.53 8.98 -6.95
CA SER A 45 18.81 8.35 -6.55
C SER A 45 18.77 7.73 -5.14
N GLY A 46 17.78 8.08 -4.29
CA GLY A 46 17.74 7.64 -2.91
C GLY A 46 18.78 8.29 -2.00
N VAL A 47 19.49 9.30 -2.50
CA VAL A 47 20.45 10.10 -1.71
C VAL A 47 19.71 11.28 -1.08
N GLY A 48 19.96 11.52 0.21
CA GLY A 48 19.34 12.63 0.94
C GLY A 48 19.71 14.03 0.38
N PRO A 49 19.06 15.08 0.89
CA PRO A 49 18.14 15.05 2.02
C PRO A 49 16.80 14.44 1.68
N PHE A 50 16.16 13.84 2.70
CA PHE A 50 14.78 13.37 2.64
C PHE A 50 13.89 14.39 3.33
N TYR A 51 12.87 14.88 2.62
CA TYR A 51 11.89 15.79 3.19
C TYR A 51 10.68 14.99 3.65
N ILE A 52 10.18 15.31 4.83
CA ILE A 52 9.07 14.58 5.45
C ILE A 52 7.99 15.58 5.81
N MET A 53 6.82 15.45 5.19
CA MET A 53 5.60 16.15 5.58
C MET A 53 4.78 15.21 6.45
N MET A 54 4.33 15.67 7.59
CA MET A 54 3.58 14.92 8.59
C MET A 54 2.33 15.68 8.99
N THR A 55 1.27 14.96 9.31
CA THR A 55 0.09 15.56 9.96
C THR A 55 0.46 15.99 11.38
N GLY A 56 0.02 17.18 11.78
CA GLY A 56 0.12 17.64 13.16
C GLY A 56 -0.97 17.04 14.05
N GLU A 57 -0.91 17.35 15.33
CA GLU A 57 -1.86 16.86 16.34
C GLU A 57 -3.31 17.17 15.93
N GLY A 58 -4.20 16.18 16.04
CA GLY A 58 -5.61 16.31 15.69
C GLY A 58 -5.91 16.47 14.19
N THR A 59 -4.91 16.43 13.33
CA THR A 59 -5.07 16.57 11.88
C THR A 59 -5.18 15.19 11.23
N PRO A 60 -6.34 14.77 10.73
CA PRO A 60 -6.46 13.52 9.97
C PRO A 60 -6.03 13.72 8.53
N LEU A 61 -5.67 12.64 7.85
CA LEU A 61 -5.54 12.60 6.40
C LEU A 61 -6.27 11.35 5.89
N GLU A 62 -7.29 11.55 5.07
CA GLU A 62 -8.20 10.48 4.64
C GLU A 62 -7.93 10.00 3.21
N TYR A 63 -7.53 10.93 2.34
CA TYR A 63 -7.39 10.68 0.92
C TYR A 63 -6.35 11.61 0.30
N PHE A 64 -5.82 11.23 -0.84
CA PHE A 64 -5.00 12.11 -1.69
C PHE A 64 -5.37 11.93 -3.16
N ASP A 65 -5.11 12.99 -3.93
CA ASP A 65 -5.23 13.00 -5.38
C ASP A 65 -3.99 13.62 -6.00
N THR A 66 -3.61 13.16 -7.17
CA THR A 66 -2.44 13.66 -7.93
C THR A 66 -2.83 14.24 -9.30
N THR A 67 -4.09 14.58 -9.48
CA THR A 67 -4.61 15.15 -10.72
C THR A 67 -3.85 16.42 -11.12
N ASN A 68 -3.50 16.55 -12.39
CA ASN A 68 -2.77 17.68 -12.97
C ASN A 68 -1.39 17.95 -12.34
N ASN A 69 -0.70 16.91 -11.87
CA ASN A 69 0.61 17.03 -11.20
C ASN A 69 0.58 17.89 -9.92
N VAL A 70 -0.56 17.98 -9.28
CA VAL A 70 -0.75 18.59 -7.98
C VAL A 70 -1.09 17.52 -6.98
N TYR A 71 -0.27 17.33 -5.96
CA TYR A 71 -0.60 16.47 -4.83
C TYR A 71 -1.59 17.21 -3.93
N THR A 72 -2.81 16.72 -3.85
CA THR A 72 -3.86 17.29 -2.99
C THR A 72 -4.14 16.33 -1.84
N ALA A 73 -3.87 16.78 -0.63
CA ALA A 73 -4.12 16.03 0.60
C ALA A 73 -5.48 16.41 1.17
N TYR A 74 -6.38 15.44 1.35
CA TYR A 74 -7.71 15.61 1.90
C TYR A 74 -7.74 15.21 3.38
N LEU A 75 -8.03 16.18 4.22
CA LEU A 75 -8.24 15.96 5.66
C LEU A 75 -9.64 15.42 5.91
N HIS A 76 -10.61 15.93 5.14
CA HIS A 76 -11.97 15.43 5.03
C HIS A 76 -12.29 15.32 3.56
N SER A 77 -12.88 14.20 3.15
CA SER A 77 -13.10 13.86 1.74
C SER A 77 -14.53 13.39 1.46
N GLY A 78 -15.50 13.89 2.23
CA GLY A 78 -16.89 13.45 2.18
C GLY A 78 -17.60 13.68 0.85
N CYS A 79 -17.13 14.63 0.02
CA CYS A 79 -17.67 14.87 -1.32
C CYS A 79 -16.88 14.14 -2.42
N THR A 80 -15.57 14.17 -2.35
CA THR A 80 -14.68 13.58 -3.38
C THR A 80 -14.50 12.10 -3.18
N GLY A 81 -14.24 11.65 -1.96
CA GLY A 81 -13.93 10.25 -1.66
C GLY A 81 -14.98 9.25 -2.17
N PRO A 82 -16.28 9.46 -1.93
CA PRO A 82 -17.32 8.54 -2.41
C PRO A 82 -17.46 8.44 -3.94
N LYS A 83 -16.86 9.37 -4.67
CA LYS A 83 -16.88 9.40 -6.15
C LYS A 83 -15.64 8.81 -6.80
N THR A 84 -14.65 8.42 -5.99
CA THR A 84 -13.44 7.81 -6.51
C THR A 84 -13.71 6.42 -7.05
N GLU A 85 -13.06 6.08 -8.16
CA GLU A 85 -13.10 4.71 -8.69
C GLU A 85 -12.31 3.76 -7.77
N GLY A 86 -12.80 2.52 -7.66
CA GLY A 86 -12.18 1.49 -6.84
C GLY A 86 -12.73 1.42 -5.42
N SER A 87 -12.06 0.67 -4.57
CA SER A 87 -12.47 0.44 -3.18
C SER A 87 -11.52 1.14 -2.20
N TRP A 88 -11.72 2.44 -2.01
CA TRP A 88 -11.02 3.15 -0.95
C TRP A 88 -11.67 2.80 0.40
N ARG A 89 -10.93 2.16 1.28
CA ARG A 89 -11.46 1.55 2.51
C ARG A 89 -11.41 2.45 3.73
N ILE A 90 -10.77 3.61 3.62
CA ILE A 90 -10.69 4.60 4.69
C ILE A 90 -11.99 5.39 4.72
N PRO A 91 -12.53 5.70 5.91
CA PRO A 91 -13.73 6.54 6.03
C PRO A 91 -13.55 7.90 5.35
N HIS A 92 -14.55 8.32 4.60
CA HIS A 92 -14.66 9.66 4.06
C HIS A 92 -15.58 10.48 4.98
N THR A 93 -15.02 11.46 5.65
CA THR A 93 -15.78 12.25 6.61
C THR A 93 -16.08 13.66 6.10
N THR A 94 -17.04 14.29 6.72
CA THR A 94 -17.36 15.71 6.57
C THR A 94 -17.16 16.42 7.91
N ARG A 95 -16.77 17.68 7.87
CA ARG A 95 -16.70 18.49 9.09
C ARG A 95 -17.89 19.43 9.17
N VAL A 96 -18.68 19.31 10.23
CA VAL A 96 -19.73 20.26 10.58
C VAL A 96 -19.15 21.24 11.59
N LEU A 97 -19.28 22.54 11.31
CA LEU A 97 -18.88 23.60 12.21
C LEU A 97 -20.14 24.36 12.66
N THR A 98 -20.28 24.55 13.94
CA THR A 98 -21.30 25.42 14.51
C THR A 98 -20.90 26.90 14.37
N PRO A 99 -21.83 27.84 14.40
CA PRO A 99 -21.50 29.28 14.33
C PRO A 99 -20.49 29.66 15.42
N GLY A 100 -19.36 30.26 15.01
CA GLY A 100 -18.26 30.64 15.90
C GLY A 100 -17.28 29.56 16.23
N GLU A 101 -17.51 28.29 15.87
CA GLU A 101 -16.56 27.20 16.04
C GLU A 101 -15.35 27.40 15.12
N LYS A 102 -14.17 27.08 15.65
CA LYS A 102 -12.91 27.10 14.92
C LYS A 102 -12.27 25.71 15.00
N VAL A 103 -11.73 25.25 13.87
CA VAL A 103 -10.89 24.07 13.80
C VAL A 103 -9.54 24.44 13.20
N ASN A 104 -8.48 23.92 13.78
CA ASN A 104 -7.12 24.12 13.27
C ASN A 104 -6.58 22.80 12.75
N TYR A 105 -6.02 22.83 11.56
CA TYR A 105 -5.27 21.73 10.98
C TYR A 105 -3.86 22.18 10.71
N SER A 106 -2.91 21.30 10.92
CA SER A 106 -1.50 21.62 10.74
C SER A 106 -0.73 20.50 10.05
N PHE A 107 0.26 20.91 9.28
CA PHE A 107 1.27 20.01 8.73
C PHE A 107 2.64 20.43 9.21
N LEU A 108 3.47 19.47 9.54
CA LEU A 108 4.86 19.67 9.91
C LEU A 108 5.76 19.22 8.76
N LEU A 109 6.63 20.12 8.32
CA LEU A 109 7.64 19.82 7.32
C LEU A 109 9.02 19.79 7.97
N THR A 110 9.76 18.72 7.79
CA THR A 110 11.13 18.55 8.27
C THR A 110 11.99 17.85 7.24
N SER A 111 13.29 17.78 7.49
CA SER A 111 14.21 17.02 6.65
C SER A 111 15.20 16.22 7.48
N VAL A 112 15.70 15.13 6.90
CA VAL A 112 16.79 14.31 7.44
C VAL A 112 17.79 14.00 6.35
N SER A 113 19.05 13.83 6.72
CA SER A 113 20.13 13.57 5.76
C SER A 113 20.20 12.12 5.32
N ARG A 114 19.78 11.17 6.17
CA ARG A 114 19.89 9.73 5.93
C ARG A 114 18.52 9.06 6.00
N TYR A 115 18.34 8.01 5.22
CA TYR A 115 17.09 7.25 5.16
C TYR A 115 16.72 6.61 6.51
N GLU A 116 17.69 6.09 7.22
CA GLU A 116 17.51 5.47 8.54
C GLU A 116 17.01 6.44 9.61
N ASP A 117 17.20 7.74 9.45
CA ASP A 117 16.76 8.76 10.39
C ASP A 117 15.27 9.13 10.24
N ILE A 118 14.65 8.77 9.09
CA ILE A 118 13.22 9.06 8.80
C ILE A 118 12.31 8.55 9.90
N ARG A 119 12.47 7.29 10.32
CA ARG A 119 11.61 6.68 11.35
C ARG A 119 11.72 7.39 12.69
N ASN A 120 12.91 7.87 13.03
CA ASN A 120 13.10 8.63 14.23
C ASN A 120 12.45 10.01 14.13
N ALA A 121 12.51 10.66 12.97
CA ALA A 121 11.82 11.93 12.72
C ALA A 121 10.30 11.78 12.87
N ILE A 122 9.71 10.72 12.30
CA ILE A 122 8.28 10.40 12.44
C ILE A 122 7.93 10.26 13.93
N TYR A 123 8.64 9.43 14.68
CA TYR A 123 8.42 9.22 16.10
C TYR A 123 8.59 10.50 16.94
N THR A 124 9.66 11.27 16.70
CA THR A 124 9.95 12.48 17.50
C THR A 124 8.93 13.59 17.29
N ASN A 125 8.21 13.55 16.18
CA ASN A 125 7.13 14.47 15.87
C ASN A 125 5.72 13.93 16.18
N GLY A 126 5.64 12.86 16.99
CA GLY A 126 4.39 12.41 17.59
C GLY A 126 3.62 11.35 16.80
N LEU A 127 4.08 10.96 15.61
CA LEU A 127 3.41 9.94 14.79
C LEU A 127 3.84 8.52 15.22
N LEU A 128 3.08 7.53 14.78
CA LEU A 128 3.36 6.13 15.02
C LEU A 128 4.56 5.66 14.18
N ASP A 129 5.61 5.15 14.84
CA ASP A 129 6.66 4.38 14.18
C ASP A 129 6.33 2.88 14.32
N VAL A 130 5.85 2.28 13.24
CA VAL A 130 5.40 0.89 13.19
C VAL A 130 6.43 0.01 12.50
N ARG A 131 6.73 -1.14 13.09
CA ARG A 131 7.52 -2.21 12.47
C ARG A 131 6.72 -3.49 12.49
N THR A 132 6.80 -4.24 11.40
CA THR A 132 6.11 -5.52 11.25
C THR A 132 7.09 -6.61 10.81
N ALA A 133 6.86 -7.84 11.26
CA ALA A 133 7.59 -9.01 10.84
C ALA A 133 6.61 -10.19 10.70
N PRO A 134 6.53 -10.86 9.54
CA PRO A 134 7.41 -10.73 8.38
C PRO A 134 7.16 -9.49 7.53
N GLY A 135 5.98 -8.87 7.58
CA GLY A 135 5.62 -7.70 6.79
C GLY A 135 4.13 -7.41 6.86
N TYR A 136 3.59 -6.64 5.92
CA TYR A 136 2.17 -6.34 5.81
C TYR A 136 1.40 -7.36 4.94
N THR A 137 2.11 -8.18 4.18
CA THR A 137 1.54 -9.35 3.50
C THR A 137 1.95 -10.61 4.25
N ILE A 138 0.97 -11.40 4.69
CA ILE A 138 1.20 -12.48 5.64
C ILE A 138 0.45 -13.74 5.18
N PRO A 139 1.11 -14.90 5.08
CA PRO A 139 0.43 -16.19 4.94
C PRO A 139 -0.46 -16.47 6.15
N SER A 140 -1.65 -17.02 5.94
CA SER A 140 -2.67 -17.25 7.00
C SER A 140 -2.27 -18.30 8.04
N ASP A 141 -1.27 -19.11 7.75
CA ASP A 141 -0.66 -20.05 8.71
C ASP A 141 0.36 -19.41 9.64
N LEU A 142 0.73 -18.13 9.39
CA LEU A 142 1.63 -17.36 10.23
C LEU A 142 0.90 -16.25 10.98
N SER A 143 1.50 -15.78 12.07
CA SER A 143 1.14 -14.51 12.70
C SER A 143 2.10 -13.40 12.32
N VAL A 144 1.66 -12.15 12.41
CA VAL A 144 2.51 -10.98 12.27
C VAL A 144 2.84 -10.40 13.63
N ARG A 145 4.12 -10.16 13.85
CA ARG A 145 4.56 -9.36 15.00
C ARG A 145 4.57 -7.89 14.63
N VAL A 146 3.91 -7.10 15.45
CA VAL A 146 3.81 -5.64 15.28
C VAL A 146 4.45 -4.97 16.48
N ALA A 147 5.36 -4.05 16.21
CA ALA A 147 6.01 -3.22 17.22
C ALA A 147 5.71 -1.75 16.92
N ILE A 148 5.00 -1.08 17.83
CA ILE A 148 4.59 0.32 17.71
C ILE A 148 5.31 1.18 18.73
N ARG A 149 5.97 2.23 18.25
CA ARG A 149 6.59 3.26 19.11
C ARG A 149 5.85 4.58 18.88
N LEU A 150 5.45 5.22 19.97
CA LEU A 150 4.85 6.55 19.98
C LEU A 150 5.21 7.30 21.28
N LYS A 151 5.07 8.62 21.27
CA LYS A 151 5.30 9.46 22.46
C LYS A 151 4.17 9.43 23.48
N GLY A 152 3.09 8.77 23.18
CA GLY A 152 1.91 8.68 24.03
C GLY A 152 1.57 7.25 24.44
N THR A 153 0.29 6.97 24.53
CA THR A 153 -0.25 5.68 24.96
C THR A 153 -1.18 5.10 23.92
N ILE A 154 -1.01 3.82 23.61
CA ILE A 154 -2.01 3.06 22.84
C ILE A 154 -3.16 2.72 23.79
N GLN A 155 -4.37 3.11 23.40
CA GLN A 155 -5.59 2.82 24.14
C GLN A 155 -6.17 1.47 23.72
N SER A 156 -6.23 1.20 22.42
CA SER A 156 -6.72 -0.07 21.92
C SER A 156 -6.24 -0.36 20.49
N LEU A 157 -6.13 -1.64 20.18
CA LEU A 157 -6.12 -2.16 18.82
C LEU A 157 -7.45 -2.86 18.56
N VAL A 158 -8.11 -2.51 17.45
CA VAL A 158 -9.41 -3.07 17.09
C VAL A 158 -9.35 -3.62 15.67
N ALA A 159 -9.63 -4.90 15.51
CA ALA A 159 -9.68 -5.52 14.19
C ALA A 159 -10.97 -5.15 13.46
N GLU A 160 -10.87 -4.95 12.14
CA GLU A 160 -12.03 -4.80 11.26
C GLU A 160 -12.92 -6.05 11.28
N HIS A 161 -12.31 -7.22 11.36
CA HIS A 161 -13.00 -8.51 11.43
C HIS A 161 -12.66 -9.22 12.75
N PRO A 162 -13.26 -8.81 13.89
CA PRO A 162 -12.86 -9.29 15.20
C PRO A 162 -13.10 -10.79 15.40
N GLN A 163 -14.07 -11.40 14.70
CA GLN A 163 -14.34 -12.83 14.77
C GLN A 163 -13.33 -13.67 13.96
N GLN A 164 -12.52 -13.03 13.12
CA GLN A 164 -11.55 -13.68 12.24
C GLN A 164 -10.14 -13.13 12.43
N THR A 165 -9.90 -12.44 13.55
CA THR A 165 -8.60 -11.86 13.85
C THR A 165 -8.28 -12.00 15.32
N GLU A 166 -7.15 -12.62 15.62
CA GLU A 166 -6.63 -12.72 16.97
C GLU A 166 -5.59 -11.62 17.20
N ILE A 167 -5.74 -10.85 18.27
CA ILE A 167 -4.77 -9.84 18.68
C ILE A 167 -4.29 -10.18 20.09
N LYS A 168 -3.01 -10.48 20.23
CA LYS A 168 -2.38 -10.74 21.51
C LYS A 168 -1.35 -9.67 21.82
N GLN A 169 -1.53 -8.96 22.92
CA GLN A 169 -0.52 -8.04 23.44
C GLN A 169 0.60 -8.82 24.13
N LEU A 170 1.85 -8.56 23.74
CA LEU A 170 3.04 -9.25 24.26
C LEU A 170 3.80 -8.42 25.31
N GLY A 171 3.33 -7.19 25.59
CA GLY A 171 4.00 -6.27 26.50
C GLY A 171 4.78 -5.18 25.76
N ARG A 172 5.93 -4.80 26.32
CA ARG A 172 6.82 -3.77 25.73
C ARG A 172 8.22 -4.31 25.53
N SER A 173 8.87 -3.85 24.46
CA SER A 173 10.29 -4.07 24.25
C SER A 173 11.16 -3.20 25.18
N PRO A 174 12.46 -3.50 25.35
CA PRO A 174 13.38 -2.67 26.16
C PRO A 174 13.46 -1.21 25.70
N ASP A 175 13.25 -0.93 24.41
CA ASP A 175 13.20 0.42 23.82
C ASP A 175 11.80 1.06 23.87
N GLY A 176 10.87 0.47 24.67
CA GLY A 176 9.56 1.04 24.98
C GLY A 176 8.47 0.82 23.93
N ARG A 177 8.70 0.01 22.88
CA ARG A 177 7.70 -0.30 21.87
C ARG A 177 6.61 -1.20 22.42
N TYR A 178 5.37 -0.93 22.09
CA TYR A 178 4.27 -1.86 22.30
C TYR A 178 4.39 -3.03 21.32
N LEU A 179 4.33 -4.26 21.82
CA LEU A 179 4.48 -5.46 21.05
C LEU A 179 3.17 -6.21 20.97
N TYR A 180 2.78 -6.61 19.75
CA TYR A 180 1.61 -7.40 19.48
C TYR A 180 1.96 -8.58 18.58
N ASP A 181 1.23 -9.68 18.74
CA ASP A 181 1.16 -10.80 17.81
C ASP A 181 -0.27 -10.82 17.25
N ILE A 182 -0.40 -10.78 15.92
CA ILE A 182 -1.70 -10.69 15.25
C ILE A 182 -1.80 -11.82 14.24
N ARG A 183 -2.90 -12.56 14.28
CA ARG A 183 -3.20 -13.63 13.34
C ARG A 183 -4.52 -13.37 12.63
N PHE A 184 -4.50 -13.49 11.30
CA PHE A 184 -5.66 -13.28 10.45
C PHE A 184 -6.16 -14.64 9.92
N HIS A 185 -7.43 -14.91 10.08
CA HIS A 185 -8.11 -16.08 9.52
C HIS A 185 -8.90 -15.73 8.25
N LYS A 186 -9.20 -14.44 8.04
CA LYS A 186 -9.79 -13.94 6.80
C LYS A 186 -8.70 -13.65 5.77
N LEU A 187 -8.79 -14.26 4.59
CA LEU A 187 -7.92 -13.94 3.47
C LEU A 187 -8.27 -12.58 2.86
N GLY A 188 -7.29 -11.97 2.21
CA GLY A 188 -7.41 -10.65 1.62
C GLY A 188 -7.09 -9.54 2.60
N GLU A 189 -7.68 -8.38 2.38
CA GLU A 189 -7.43 -7.17 3.15
C GLU A 189 -8.04 -7.22 4.54
N ASN A 190 -7.27 -6.78 5.53
CA ASN A 190 -7.63 -6.69 6.95
C ASN A 190 -7.08 -5.40 7.53
N ILE A 191 -7.90 -4.63 8.23
CA ILE A 191 -7.50 -3.40 8.90
C ILE A 191 -7.44 -3.63 10.41
N ILE A 192 -6.37 -3.15 11.03
CA ILE A 192 -6.24 -3.01 12.47
C ILE A 192 -6.26 -1.53 12.81
N TRP A 193 -7.30 -1.08 13.43
CA TRP A 193 -7.43 0.28 13.94
C TRP A 193 -6.58 0.45 15.19
N VAL A 194 -5.82 1.52 15.25
CA VAL A 194 -4.99 1.89 16.40
C VAL A 194 -5.59 3.17 17.00
N ASN A 195 -6.19 3.07 18.17
CA ASN A 195 -6.64 4.22 18.93
C ASN A 195 -5.55 4.59 19.95
N TYR A 196 -5.15 5.85 19.99
CA TYR A 196 -4.04 6.28 20.82
C TYR A 196 -4.24 7.72 21.31
N ASN A 197 -3.49 8.13 22.29
CA ASN A 197 -3.58 9.42 22.97
C ASN A 197 -5.04 9.76 23.37
N HIS A 198 -5.47 11.00 23.22
CA HIS A 198 -6.82 11.45 23.57
C HIS A 198 -7.69 11.62 22.32
N GLY A 199 -8.07 10.48 21.69
CA GLY A 199 -9.00 10.47 20.55
C GLY A 199 -8.32 10.45 19.18
N GLU A 200 -7.01 10.31 19.11
CA GLU A 200 -6.32 10.09 17.84
C GLU A 200 -6.52 8.66 17.34
N LYS A 201 -6.62 8.52 16.04
CA LYS A 201 -6.87 7.24 15.38
C LYS A 201 -5.97 7.09 14.15
N SER A 202 -5.45 5.89 14.00
CA SER A 202 -4.73 5.47 12.79
C SER A 202 -5.11 4.04 12.46
N PHE A 203 -4.53 3.48 11.41
CA PHE A 203 -4.76 2.08 11.07
C PHE A 203 -3.51 1.46 10.46
N LEU A 204 -3.48 0.14 10.52
CA LEU A 204 -2.51 -0.71 9.85
C LEU A 204 -3.29 -1.61 8.89
N GLU A 205 -2.90 -1.62 7.62
CA GLU A 205 -3.55 -2.44 6.61
C GLU A 205 -2.66 -3.65 6.29
N PHE A 206 -3.25 -4.82 6.42
CA PHE A 206 -2.60 -6.11 6.17
C PHE A 206 -3.31 -6.85 5.05
N PHE A 207 -2.55 -7.63 4.32
CA PHE A 207 -3.08 -8.55 3.32
C PHE A 207 -2.74 -9.98 3.73
N SER A 208 -3.75 -10.76 4.10
CA SER A 208 -3.59 -12.18 4.43
C SER A 208 -3.72 -13.03 3.18
N THR A 209 -2.71 -13.83 2.90
CA THR A 209 -2.71 -14.78 1.78
C THR A 209 -2.94 -16.20 2.28
N GLU A 210 -3.21 -17.11 1.37
CA GLU A 210 -3.09 -18.53 1.69
C GLU A 210 -1.63 -18.87 2.03
N PRO A 211 -1.39 -20.02 2.72
CA PRO A 211 -0.05 -20.53 2.95
C PRO A 211 0.77 -20.59 1.66
N LEU A 212 2.07 -20.35 1.76
CA LEU A 212 2.94 -20.20 0.59
C LEU A 212 2.98 -21.43 -0.32
N ASP A 213 2.98 -22.63 0.26
CA ASP A 213 2.92 -23.90 -0.47
C ASP A 213 1.61 -24.04 -1.26
N VAL A 214 0.47 -23.62 -0.66
CA VAL A 214 -0.84 -23.60 -1.32
C VAL A 214 -0.85 -22.60 -2.46
N LEU A 215 -0.30 -21.39 -2.26
CA LEU A 215 -0.17 -20.38 -3.32
C LEU A 215 0.68 -20.89 -4.48
N ILE A 216 1.84 -21.48 -4.19
CA ILE A 216 2.72 -22.05 -5.21
C ILE A 216 1.98 -23.14 -6.00
N LYS A 217 1.29 -24.04 -5.33
CA LYS A 217 0.52 -25.10 -5.96
C LYS A 217 -0.59 -24.57 -6.86
N LYS A 218 -1.39 -23.62 -6.35
CA LYS A 218 -2.46 -22.97 -7.12
C LYS A 218 -1.91 -22.20 -8.32
N ARG A 219 -0.82 -21.46 -8.14
CA ARG A 219 -0.17 -20.72 -9.22
C ARG A 219 0.40 -21.66 -10.28
N SER A 220 1.06 -22.73 -9.87
CA SER A 220 1.57 -23.75 -10.79
C SER A 220 0.46 -24.38 -11.63
N SER A 221 -0.63 -24.77 -10.96
CA SER A 221 -1.81 -25.33 -11.63
C SER A 221 -2.45 -24.33 -12.60
N PHE A 222 -2.53 -23.04 -12.23
CA PHE A 222 -3.05 -21.99 -13.10
C PHE A 222 -2.16 -21.81 -14.35
N ILE A 223 -0.85 -21.77 -14.20
CA ILE A 223 0.10 -21.63 -15.32
C ILE A 223 -0.10 -22.77 -16.31
N VAL A 224 -0.06 -24.02 -15.84
CA VAL A 224 -0.21 -25.19 -16.71
C VAL A 224 -1.58 -25.29 -17.37
N ASN A 225 -2.64 -25.00 -16.64
CA ASN A 225 -4.01 -25.20 -17.12
C ASN A 225 -4.62 -24.01 -17.85
N LYS A 226 -4.14 -22.80 -17.57
CA LYS A 226 -4.73 -21.56 -18.08
C LYS A 226 -3.78 -20.70 -18.92
N GLN A 227 -2.47 -20.75 -18.65
CA GLN A 227 -1.48 -19.91 -19.34
C GLN A 227 -0.70 -20.65 -20.42
N GLN A 228 -0.91 -21.94 -20.59
CA GLN A 228 -0.30 -22.73 -21.67
C GLN A 228 -1.28 -22.89 -22.84
N HIS A 229 -0.82 -22.55 -24.03
CA HIS A 229 -1.60 -22.74 -25.25
C HIS A 229 -1.80 -24.23 -25.56
N LYS A 230 -3.04 -24.57 -25.89
CA LYS A 230 -3.44 -25.88 -26.44
C LYS A 230 -4.00 -25.63 -27.84
N ALA A 231 -3.10 -25.52 -28.81
CA ALA A 231 -3.41 -25.14 -30.18
C ALA A 231 -2.68 -26.06 -31.17
N PRO A 232 -3.09 -27.35 -31.25
CA PRO A 232 -2.42 -28.35 -32.09
C PRO A 232 -2.29 -27.87 -33.54
N GLY A 233 -1.08 -28.00 -34.11
CA GLY A 233 -0.76 -27.57 -35.47
C GLY A 233 -0.37 -26.09 -35.60
N LYS A 234 -0.41 -25.31 -34.52
CA LYS A 234 0.10 -23.94 -34.51
C LYS A 234 1.52 -23.91 -33.94
N TRP A 235 2.33 -22.94 -34.41
CA TRP A 235 3.73 -22.82 -33.93
C TRP A 235 3.84 -22.42 -32.45
N TRP A 236 2.77 -21.88 -31.85
CA TRP A 236 2.70 -21.50 -30.45
C TRP A 236 2.05 -22.55 -29.54
N ASP A 237 1.73 -23.73 -30.08
CA ASP A 237 1.20 -24.83 -29.28
C ASP A 237 2.18 -25.20 -28.16
N GLY A 238 1.67 -25.31 -26.96
CA GLY A 238 2.49 -25.58 -25.76
C GLY A 238 3.23 -24.37 -25.17
N LEU A 239 3.28 -23.22 -25.84
CA LEU A 239 3.90 -22.02 -25.31
C LEU A 239 3.03 -21.37 -24.19
N TYR A 240 3.69 -20.69 -23.27
CA TYR A 240 3.04 -19.92 -22.24
C TYR A 240 2.81 -18.48 -22.68
N SER A 241 1.69 -17.89 -22.28
CA SER A 241 1.35 -16.53 -22.62
C SER A 241 0.62 -15.80 -21.49
N VAL A 242 0.39 -14.50 -21.66
CA VAL A 242 -0.34 -13.66 -20.72
C VAL A 242 -1.80 -14.09 -20.65
N TYR A 243 -2.32 -14.24 -19.44
CA TYR A 243 -3.73 -14.45 -19.19
C TYR A 243 -4.38 -13.13 -18.83
N ASP A 244 -5.32 -12.69 -19.66
CA ASP A 244 -6.06 -11.46 -19.44
C ASP A 244 -7.14 -11.69 -18.38
N MET A 245 -6.91 -11.17 -17.18
CA MET A 245 -7.84 -11.33 -16.06
C MET A 245 -9.16 -10.58 -16.27
N LYS A 246 -9.16 -9.50 -17.05
CA LYS A 246 -10.36 -8.70 -17.32
C LYS A 246 -11.34 -9.47 -18.19
N TYR A 247 -10.84 -10.19 -19.17
CA TYR A 247 -11.65 -10.97 -20.10
C TYR A 247 -11.67 -12.47 -19.82
N GLY A 248 -10.91 -12.92 -18.81
CA GLY A 248 -10.81 -14.33 -18.46
C GLY A 248 -10.21 -15.22 -19.55
N LYS A 249 -9.26 -14.70 -20.34
CA LYS A 249 -8.81 -15.30 -21.60
C LYS A 249 -7.29 -15.37 -21.68
N LEU A 250 -6.77 -16.50 -22.20
CA LEU A 250 -5.37 -16.61 -22.60
C LEU A 250 -5.17 -15.83 -23.90
N ARG A 251 -4.21 -14.91 -23.92
CA ARG A 251 -3.91 -14.10 -25.09
C ARG A 251 -2.92 -14.79 -26.02
N GLY A 252 -3.14 -14.65 -27.32
CA GLY A 252 -2.35 -15.28 -28.36
C GLY A 252 -2.09 -14.37 -29.55
N PRO A 253 -1.28 -14.83 -30.52
CA PRO A 253 -0.90 -14.03 -31.69
C PRO A 253 -2.08 -13.63 -32.60
N GLU A 254 -3.19 -14.36 -32.53
CA GLU A 254 -4.38 -14.13 -33.40
C GLU A 254 -5.46 -13.28 -32.68
N ASP A 255 -5.22 -12.83 -31.45
CA ASP A 255 -6.20 -12.03 -30.73
C ASP A 255 -6.27 -10.60 -31.27
N THR A 256 -7.45 -10.21 -31.74
CA THR A 256 -7.72 -8.88 -32.28
C THR A 256 -8.83 -8.13 -31.52
N ASP A 257 -9.46 -8.79 -30.53
CA ASP A 257 -10.63 -8.28 -29.82
C ASP A 257 -10.22 -7.42 -28.62
N GLY A 258 -10.17 -6.10 -28.79
CA GLY A 258 -10.02 -5.15 -27.68
C GLY A 258 -8.71 -5.21 -26.92
N PHE A 259 -7.80 -6.06 -27.33
CA PHE A 259 -6.44 -6.12 -26.83
C PHE A 259 -5.60 -5.16 -27.64
N ASN A 260 -5.14 -4.11 -27.01
CA ASN A 260 -4.29 -3.11 -27.64
C ASN A 260 -2.85 -3.63 -27.77
N GLY A 261 -2.78 -4.86 -28.24
CA GLY A 261 -1.76 -5.88 -28.40
C GLY A 261 -0.35 -5.47 -28.09
N TRP A 262 0.15 -4.51 -28.82
CA TRP A 262 1.56 -4.17 -28.75
C TRP A 262 1.93 -3.37 -27.51
N TRP A 263 1.14 -2.38 -27.11
CA TRP A 263 1.45 -1.53 -25.98
C TRP A 263 1.26 -2.24 -24.63
N GLU A 264 0.15 -2.92 -24.46
CA GLU A 264 -0.12 -3.69 -23.25
C GLU A 264 0.78 -4.93 -23.17
N TYR A 265 1.16 -5.48 -24.34
CA TYR A 265 1.97 -6.68 -24.40
C TYR A 265 3.46 -6.39 -24.19
N VAL A 266 4.00 -5.33 -24.78
CA VAL A 266 5.44 -4.98 -24.65
C VAL A 266 5.78 -4.45 -23.29
N TRP A 267 4.87 -3.72 -22.67
CA TRP A 267 5.11 -3.10 -21.35
C TRP A 267 4.62 -3.93 -20.18
N GLY A 268 3.71 -4.85 -20.38
CA GLY A 268 3.11 -5.67 -19.34
C GLY A 268 3.47 -7.15 -19.38
N CYS A 269 4.11 -7.62 -20.46
CA CYS A 269 4.42 -9.04 -20.60
C CYS A 269 5.79 -9.47 -20.07
N ASP A 270 6.61 -8.55 -19.59
CA ASP A 270 7.71 -8.87 -18.70
C ASP A 270 7.18 -9.39 -17.36
N ASP A 271 6.14 -10.23 -17.44
CA ASP A 271 5.71 -11.01 -16.30
C ASP A 271 6.89 -11.94 -15.94
N PRO A 272 7.65 -11.61 -14.88
CA PRO A 272 8.80 -12.42 -14.48
C PRO A 272 8.37 -13.84 -14.12
N ILE A 273 7.07 -14.08 -14.04
CA ILE A 273 6.46 -15.39 -13.83
C ILE A 273 6.53 -16.22 -15.10
N LEU A 274 6.39 -15.63 -16.29
CA LEU A 274 6.49 -16.38 -17.55
C LEU A 274 7.91 -16.93 -17.75
N SER A 275 8.95 -16.17 -17.42
CA SER A 275 10.33 -16.66 -17.46
C SER A 275 10.59 -17.76 -16.43
N LYS A 276 9.80 -17.83 -15.36
CA LYS A 276 9.88 -18.84 -14.30
C LYS A 276 8.86 -19.97 -14.48
N ALA A 277 7.98 -19.89 -15.48
CA ALA A 277 6.92 -20.88 -15.71
C ALA A 277 7.46 -22.34 -15.82
N PRO A 278 8.59 -22.62 -16.51
CA PRO A 278 9.15 -23.97 -16.55
C PRO A 278 9.53 -24.51 -15.18
N PHE A 279 10.10 -23.66 -14.31
CA PHE A 279 10.50 -24.06 -12.95
C PHE A 279 9.28 -24.29 -12.05
N VAL A 280 8.26 -23.43 -12.18
CA VAL A 280 7.00 -23.55 -11.42
C VAL A 280 6.24 -24.79 -11.89
N ALA A 281 6.19 -25.06 -13.20
CA ALA A 281 5.57 -26.26 -13.74
C ALA A 281 6.31 -27.55 -13.30
N ALA A 282 7.63 -27.55 -13.33
CA ALA A 282 8.45 -28.67 -12.83
C ALA A 282 8.18 -28.93 -11.34
N LYS A 283 8.06 -27.89 -10.53
CA LYS A 283 7.71 -27.99 -9.11
C LYS A 283 6.34 -28.63 -8.91
N ASN A 284 5.37 -28.33 -9.79
CA ASN A 284 4.02 -28.89 -9.73
C ASN A 284 3.96 -30.41 -10.02
N VAL A 285 4.95 -30.95 -10.70
CA VAL A 285 5.06 -32.39 -10.96
C VAL A 285 5.55 -33.14 -9.72
N VAL A 286 6.24 -32.44 -8.81
CA VAL A 286 6.81 -33.03 -7.57
C VAL A 286 5.82 -32.94 -6.39
N TYR A 287 4.80 -32.10 -6.50
CA TYR A 287 3.73 -31.92 -5.52
C TYR A 287 2.37 -32.33 -6.12
#